data_7d2d1d93b2a26274b3e084777973ee30
#
_entry.id   7d2d1d93b2a26274b3e084777973ee30
#
_cell.length_a   1.000
_cell.length_b   1.000
_cell.length_c   1.000
_cell.angle_alpha   90.00
_cell.angle_beta   90.00
_cell.angle_gamma   90.00
#
_symmetry.space_group_name_H-M   'P 1'
#
loop_
_entity.id
_entity.type
_entity.pdbx_description
1 polymer ?
#
loop_
_entity_poly.entity_id
_entity_poly.type
_entity_poly.pdbx_seq_one_letter_code
_entity_poly.pdbx_strand_id
1 'polypeptide(L)'
;MIHATFKPHHFLDFLHEIAENNGVFSEESPSGHLMGYYGNLLAAGKIDTVTFTSGADDPCKPCRKLKDGICTDRFDAATTARYGTDSKYEYNKSLDLQFAALLPDIFSFDHERSIDEVYAYLQKHLTPELILKNWPREHRVEFTMQGLAMAMEARKGR
;
A
#
# COMPACT_ATOMS: atom_id res chain seq x y z
N MET A 1 18.71 6.56 -8.24
CA MET A 1 18.00 5.47 -7.56
C MET A 1 17.01 6.07 -6.58
N ILE A 2 15.73 5.66 -6.68
CA ILE A 2 14.67 6.15 -5.78
C ILE A 2 14.30 5.03 -4.80
N HIS A 3 14.45 5.32 -3.52
CA HIS A 3 14.01 4.48 -2.42
C HIS A 3 12.72 5.04 -1.81
N ALA A 4 11.82 4.16 -1.37
CA ALA A 4 10.61 4.54 -0.65
C ALA A 4 10.34 3.60 0.52
N THR A 5 9.75 4.15 1.58
CA THR A 5 9.29 3.37 2.73
C THR A 5 7.76 3.38 2.77
N PHE A 6 7.15 2.21 2.82
CA PHE A 6 5.71 2.05 2.80
C PHE A 6 5.20 1.15 3.93
N LYS A 7 3.99 1.40 4.37
CA LYS A 7 3.21 0.39 5.09
C LYS A 7 2.71 -0.65 4.09
N PRO A 8 2.64 -1.94 4.44
CA PRO A 8 2.13 -2.97 3.53
C PRO A 8 0.77 -2.65 2.92
N HIS A 9 -0.19 -2.16 3.71
CA HIS A 9 -1.51 -1.82 3.17
C HIS A 9 -1.47 -0.64 2.20
N HIS A 10 -0.62 0.37 2.39
CA HIS A 10 -0.43 1.45 1.43
C HIS A 10 0.14 0.94 0.11
N PHE A 11 1.11 0.03 0.16
CA PHE A 11 1.67 -0.57 -1.04
C PHE A 11 0.62 -1.33 -1.84
N LEU A 12 -0.21 -2.12 -1.16
CA LEU A 12 -1.32 -2.83 -1.81
C LEU A 12 -2.41 -1.87 -2.31
N ASP A 13 -2.69 -0.79 -1.59
CA ASP A 13 -3.57 0.28 -2.07
C ASP A 13 -3.05 0.91 -3.36
N PHE A 14 -1.74 1.17 -3.47
CA PHE A 14 -1.14 1.68 -4.70
C PHE A 14 -1.37 0.73 -5.87
N LEU A 15 -1.13 -0.57 -5.70
CA LEU A 15 -1.37 -1.55 -6.77
C LEU A 15 -2.82 -1.52 -7.23
N HIS A 16 -3.77 -1.51 -6.29
CA HIS A 16 -5.19 -1.40 -6.58
C HIS A 16 -5.51 -0.12 -7.37
N GLU A 17 -5.04 1.01 -6.89
CA GLU A 17 -5.34 2.33 -7.47
C GLU A 17 -4.63 2.56 -8.80
N ILE A 18 -3.47 1.95 -9.06
CA ILE A 18 -2.82 1.97 -10.37
C ILE A 18 -3.79 1.44 -11.45
N ALA A 19 -4.45 0.32 -11.19
CA ALA A 19 -5.44 -0.23 -12.12
C ALA A 19 -6.72 0.62 -12.19
N GLU A 20 -7.25 1.02 -11.03
CA GLU A 20 -8.49 1.79 -10.95
C GLU A 20 -8.39 3.15 -11.65
N ASN A 21 -7.24 3.80 -11.56
CA ASN A 21 -6.99 5.16 -12.08
C ASN A 21 -6.14 5.19 -13.37
N ASN A 22 -5.94 4.05 -14.02
CA ASN A 22 -5.11 3.94 -15.25
C ASN A 22 -3.69 4.52 -15.06
N GLY A 23 -3.10 4.33 -13.88
CA GLY A 23 -1.74 4.76 -13.58
C GLY A 23 -1.56 6.25 -13.30
N VAL A 24 -2.64 7.01 -13.16
CA VAL A 24 -2.61 8.45 -12.89
C VAL A 24 -3.23 8.76 -11.54
N PHE A 25 -2.44 9.33 -10.64
CA PHE A 25 -2.89 9.73 -9.31
C PHE A 25 -2.97 11.24 -9.20
N SER A 26 -4.03 11.75 -8.56
CA SER A 26 -4.06 13.14 -8.13
C SER A 26 -3.08 13.34 -6.96
N GLU A 27 -2.23 14.36 -7.07
CA GLU A 27 -1.32 14.75 -5.99
C GLU A 27 -1.95 15.75 -5.03
N GLU A 28 -3.18 16.17 -5.28
CA GLU A 28 -3.93 17.04 -4.37
C GLU A 28 -4.25 16.27 -3.08
N SER A 29 -3.87 16.86 -1.94
CA SER A 29 -4.13 16.29 -0.63
C SER A 29 -4.44 17.39 0.39
N PRO A 30 -5.71 17.52 0.82
CA PRO A 30 -6.08 18.49 1.85
C PRO A 30 -5.34 18.27 3.18
N SER A 31 -4.98 17.04 3.50
CA SER A 31 -4.23 16.69 4.72
C SER A 31 -2.72 16.70 4.53
N GLY A 32 -2.21 16.87 3.31
CA GLY A 32 -0.78 16.96 3.01
C GLY A 32 -0.06 15.62 2.90
N HIS A 33 -0.78 14.49 2.83
CA HIS A 33 -0.14 13.20 2.54
C HIS A 33 0.40 13.13 1.10
N LEU A 34 1.36 12.25 0.86
CA LEU A 34 2.02 12.09 -0.44
C LEU A 34 1.60 10.80 -1.17
N MET A 35 0.38 10.31 -0.94
CA MET A 35 -0.10 9.09 -1.60
C MET A 35 -0.11 9.24 -3.13
N GLY A 36 -0.62 10.35 -3.66
CA GLY A 36 -0.63 10.59 -5.11
C GLY A 36 0.77 10.68 -5.70
N TYR A 37 1.69 11.35 -5.03
CA TYR A 37 3.08 11.47 -5.46
C TYR A 37 3.75 10.09 -5.59
N TYR A 38 3.69 9.27 -4.54
CA TYR A 38 4.30 7.94 -4.57
C TYR A 38 3.55 6.98 -5.49
N GLY A 39 2.25 7.10 -5.60
CA GLY A 39 1.45 6.36 -6.57
C GLY A 39 1.91 6.61 -8.01
N ASN A 40 2.14 7.87 -8.37
CA ASN A 40 2.68 8.24 -9.68
C ASN A 40 4.09 7.70 -9.92
N LEU A 41 4.95 7.71 -8.90
CA LEU A 41 6.29 7.10 -9.01
C LEU A 41 6.23 5.60 -9.25
N LEU A 42 5.37 4.88 -8.53
CA LEU A 42 5.17 3.44 -8.72
C LEU A 42 4.59 3.13 -10.11
N ALA A 43 3.55 3.85 -10.50
CA ALA A 43 2.91 3.67 -11.81
C ALA A 43 3.87 3.94 -12.97
N ALA A 44 4.82 4.86 -12.81
CA ALA A 44 5.85 5.17 -13.79
C ALA A 44 7.09 4.25 -13.71
N GLY A 45 7.11 3.27 -12.81
CA GLY A 45 8.25 2.36 -12.60
C GLY A 45 9.50 3.02 -12.04
N LYS A 46 9.37 4.15 -11.34
CA LYS A 46 10.52 4.98 -10.90
C LYS A 46 11.09 4.60 -9.54
N ILE A 47 10.40 3.80 -8.75
CA ILE A 47 10.92 3.32 -7.46
C ILE A 47 11.81 2.10 -7.71
N ASP A 48 13.02 2.13 -7.17
CA ASP A 48 14.01 1.07 -7.36
C ASP A 48 14.06 0.12 -6.15
N THR A 49 13.99 0.67 -4.95
CA THR A 49 13.99 -0.11 -3.71
C THR A 49 12.88 0.33 -2.77
N VAL A 50 12.45 -0.59 -1.91
CA VAL A 50 11.39 -0.35 -0.93
C VAL A 50 11.76 -0.97 0.41
N THR A 51 11.37 -0.29 1.49
CA THR A 51 11.35 -0.84 2.84
C THR A 51 9.93 -0.82 3.36
N PHE A 52 9.47 -1.91 3.96
CA PHE A 52 8.18 -1.92 4.64
C PHE A 52 8.34 -1.57 6.11
N THR A 53 7.37 -0.85 6.66
CA THR A 53 7.40 -0.39 8.05
C THR A 53 6.03 -0.56 8.71
N SER A 54 6.03 -0.73 10.03
CA SER A 54 4.81 -0.66 10.85
C SER A 54 4.53 0.75 11.37
N GLY A 55 5.49 1.64 11.26
CA GLY A 55 5.40 3.05 11.68
C GLY A 55 4.88 3.98 10.57
N ALA A 56 5.05 5.28 10.77
CA ALA A 56 4.75 6.26 9.75
C ALA A 56 5.64 6.04 8.52
N ASP A 57 5.03 5.94 7.36
CA ASP A 57 5.73 5.75 6.10
C ASP A 57 5.88 7.07 5.32
N ASP A 58 6.62 7.04 4.23
CA ASP A 58 6.92 8.26 3.46
C ASP A 58 5.66 9.01 3.00
N PRO A 59 4.59 8.36 2.52
CA PRO A 59 3.35 9.07 2.19
C PRO A 59 2.70 9.78 3.37
N CYS A 60 2.82 9.23 4.59
CA CYS A 60 2.14 9.73 5.78
C CYS A 60 2.94 10.76 6.58
N LYS A 61 4.27 10.78 6.47
CA LYS A 61 5.13 11.68 7.26
C LYS A 61 4.70 13.16 7.22
N PRO A 62 4.36 13.76 6.06
CA PRO A 62 3.91 15.15 6.02
C PRO A 62 2.42 15.34 6.29
N CYS A 63 1.65 14.28 6.52
CA CYS A 63 0.20 14.35 6.70
C CYS A 63 -0.16 15.04 8.02
N ARG A 64 -1.06 16.03 7.96
CA ARG A 64 -1.53 16.76 9.14
C ARG A 64 -2.36 15.91 10.11
N LYS A 65 -2.87 14.77 9.66
CA LYS A 65 -3.58 13.80 10.51
C LYS A 65 -2.64 12.94 11.34
N LEU A 66 -1.35 12.97 11.05
CA LEU A 66 -0.34 12.25 11.82
C LEU A 66 0.04 13.05 13.07
N LYS A 67 -0.15 12.46 14.25
CA LYS A 67 0.24 13.02 15.56
C LYS A 67 1.05 11.98 16.31
N ASP A 68 2.28 12.33 16.67
CA ASP A 68 3.21 11.44 17.41
C ASP A 68 3.34 10.04 16.76
N GLY A 69 3.41 10.01 15.43
CA GLY A 69 3.53 8.78 14.66
C GLY A 69 2.23 7.99 14.48
N ILE A 70 1.10 8.51 14.96
CA ILE A 70 -0.20 7.84 14.93
C ILE A 70 -1.16 8.63 14.03
N CYS A 71 -1.78 7.93 13.07
CA CYS A 71 -2.85 8.53 12.26
C CYS A 71 -4.08 8.78 13.12
N THR A 72 -4.55 10.02 13.14
CA THR A 72 -5.74 10.44 13.91
C THR A 72 -7.04 10.33 13.12
N ASP A 73 -7.00 9.85 11.89
CA ASP A 73 -8.19 9.69 11.05
C ASP A 73 -9.14 8.63 11.62
N ARG A 74 -10.44 8.83 11.40
CA ARG A 74 -11.48 7.97 11.95
C ARG A 74 -12.40 7.47 10.85
N PHE A 75 -12.93 6.27 11.04
CA PHE A 75 -13.99 5.74 10.21
C PHE A 75 -15.34 6.35 10.57
N ASP A 76 -16.25 6.38 9.59
CA ASP A 76 -17.65 6.68 9.83
C ASP A 76 -18.34 5.58 10.66
N ALA A 77 -19.58 5.81 11.09
CA ALA A 77 -20.30 4.86 11.93
C ALA A 77 -20.54 3.50 11.27
N ALA A 78 -20.86 3.49 9.97
CA ALA A 78 -21.09 2.24 9.22
C ALA A 78 -19.83 1.40 9.09
N THR A 79 -18.70 2.03 8.79
CA THR A 79 -17.39 1.37 8.68
C THR A 79 -16.90 0.91 10.06
N THR A 80 -17.12 1.70 11.11
CA THR A 80 -16.80 1.32 12.48
C THR A 80 -17.56 0.06 12.90
N ALA A 81 -18.85 -0.02 12.59
CA ALA A 81 -19.65 -1.21 12.87
C ALA A 81 -19.12 -2.44 12.15
N ARG A 82 -18.61 -2.26 10.93
CA ARG A 82 -18.05 -3.35 10.11
C ARG A 82 -16.70 -3.84 10.63
N TYR A 83 -15.81 -2.96 11.07
CA TYR A 83 -14.44 -3.29 11.45
C TYR A 83 -14.22 -3.43 12.95
N GLY A 84 -15.20 -3.06 13.78
CA GLY A 84 -15.10 -3.14 15.24
C GLY A 84 -14.25 -2.06 15.90
N THR A 85 -13.80 -1.08 15.16
CA THR A 85 -13.05 0.10 15.64
C THR A 85 -13.31 1.31 14.77
N ASP A 86 -13.32 2.50 15.33
CA ASP A 86 -13.38 3.75 14.59
C ASP A 86 -11.98 4.28 14.20
N SER A 87 -10.92 3.70 14.77
CA SER A 87 -9.54 4.12 14.52
C SER A 87 -9.00 3.50 13.25
N LYS A 88 -8.71 4.30 12.23
CA LYS A 88 -8.00 3.86 11.04
C LYS A 88 -6.60 3.35 11.38
N TYR A 89 -5.94 3.96 12.34
CA TYR A 89 -4.63 3.51 12.81
C TYR A 89 -4.67 2.07 13.33
N GLU A 90 -5.60 1.77 14.24
CA GLU A 90 -5.72 0.43 14.81
C GLU A 90 -6.04 -0.63 13.74
N TYR A 91 -6.99 -0.34 12.87
CA TYR A 91 -7.35 -1.24 11.76
C TYR A 91 -6.18 -1.48 10.81
N ASN A 92 -5.54 -0.42 10.33
CA ASN A 92 -4.45 -0.51 9.36
C ASN A 92 -3.20 -1.17 9.96
N LYS A 93 -2.91 -0.90 11.23
CA LYS A 93 -1.81 -1.58 11.95
C LYS A 93 -2.05 -3.08 12.03
N SER A 94 -3.25 -3.49 12.37
CA SER A 94 -3.67 -4.90 12.40
C SER A 94 -3.50 -5.54 11.01
N LEU A 95 -3.92 -4.86 9.96
CA LEU A 95 -3.80 -5.30 8.58
C LEU A 95 -2.33 -5.45 8.15
N ASP A 96 -1.47 -4.48 8.47
CA ASP A 96 -0.04 -4.53 8.17
C ASP A 96 0.66 -5.69 8.87
N LEU A 97 0.36 -5.92 10.15
CA LEU A 97 0.88 -7.06 10.90
C LEU A 97 0.43 -8.39 10.29
N GLN A 98 -0.81 -8.46 9.84
CA GLN A 98 -1.37 -9.65 9.19
C GLN A 98 -0.66 -9.95 7.86
N PHE A 99 -0.45 -8.95 7.00
CA PHE A 99 0.29 -9.13 5.76
C PHE A 99 1.76 -9.49 6.00
N ALA A 100 2.41 -8.89 6.99
CA ALA A 100 3.77 -9.24 7.38
C ALA A 100 3.89 -10.69 7.85
N ALA A 101 2.87 -11.21 8.55
CA ALA A 101 2.82 -12.60 8.99
C ALA A 101 2.53 -13.58 7.84
N LEU A 102 1.67 -13.20 6.88
CA LEU A 102 1.27 -14.05 5.76
C LEU A 102 2.35 -14.13 4.67
N LEU A 103 3.04 -13.03 4.40
CA LEU A 103 4.05 -12.90 3.35
C LEU A 103 5.35 -12.32 3.95
N PRO A 104 5.98 -13.03 4.93
CA PRO A 104 7.11 -12.47 5.69
C PRO A 104 8.35 -12.23 4.84
N ASP A 105 8.54 -12.97 3.75
CA ASP A 105 9.69 -12.81 2.87
C ASP A 105 9.69 -11.44 2.18
N ILE A 106 8.53 -10.80 2.06
CA ILE A 106 8.38 -9.48 1.43
C ILE A 106 7.95 -8.40 2.41
N PHE A 107 6.93 -8.65 3.24
CA PHE A 107 6.35 -7.63 4.10
C PHE A 107 6.92 -7.57 5.52
N SER A 108 7.96 -8.38 5.84
CA SER A 108 8.68 -8.17 7.09
C SER A 108 9.31 -6.78 7.14
N PHE A 109 9.27 -6.14 8.33
CA PHE A 109 9.59 -4.73 8.47
C PHE A 109 11.10 -4.46 8.50
N ASP A 110 11.47 -3.24 8.10
CA ASP A 110 12.80 -2.65 8.25
C ASP A 110 13.91 -3.36 7.44
N HIS A 111 13.54 -3.98 6.32
CA HIS A 111 14.47 -4.57 5.36
C HIS A 111 14.30 -3.92 3.98
N GLU A 112 15.38 -3.35 3.47
CA GLU A 112 15.38 -2.84 2.09
C GLU A 112 15.38 -4.00 1.08
N ARG A 113 14.53 -3.88 0.07
CA ARG A 113 14.40 -4.86 -1.02
C ARG A 113 14.33 -4.15 -2.36
N SER A 114 14.81 -4.80 -3.41
CA SER A 114 14.52 -4.40 -4.78
C SER A 114 13.01 -4.43 -5.04
N ILE A 115 12.48 -3.41 -5.69
CA ILE A 115 11.06 -3.40 -6.08
C ILE A 115 10.72 -4.55 -7.03
N ASP A 116 11.66 -4.92 -7.89
CA ASP A 116 11.46 -6.02 -8.84
C ASP A 116 11.35 -7.37 -8.13
N GLU A 117 12.11 -7.59 -7.05
CA GLU A 117 11.97 -8.77 -6.19
C GLU A 117 10.61 -8.80 -5.50
N VAL A 118 10.13 -7.65 -5.02
CA VAL A 118 8.81 -7.54 -4.39
C VAL A 118 7.71 -7.89 -5.40
N TYR A 119 7.77 -7.34 -6.60
CA TYR A 119 6.79 -7.63 -7.63
C TYR A 119 6.80 -9.11 -8.05
N ALA A 120 7.96 -9.69 -8.28
CA ALA A 120 8.09 -11.10 -8.65
C ALA A 120 7.53 -12.03 -7.57
N TYR A 121 7.80 -11.72 -6.30
CA TYR A 121 7.26 -12.48 -5.18
C TYR A 121 5.74 -12.36 -5.10
N LEU A 122 5.20 -11.16 -5.21
CA LEU A 122 3.75 -10.93 -5.17
C LEU A 122 3.04 -11.59 -6.35
N GLN A 123 3.63 -11.55 -7.55
CA GLN A 123 3.07 -12.25 -8.71
C GLN A 123 2.91 -13.74 -8.45
N LYS A 124 3.84 -14.34 -7.73
CA LYS A 124 3.85 -15.78 -7.41
C LYS A 124 2.94 -16.15 -6.23
N HIS A 125 2.87 -15.30 -5.21
CA HIS A 125 2.29 -15.65 -3.90
C HIS A 125 1.02 -14.89 -3.55
N LEU A 126 0.76 -13.73 -4.16
CA LEU A 126 -0.45 -12.97 -3.92
C LEU A 126 -1.59 -13.56 -4.74
N THR A 127 -2.50 -14.27 -4.08
CA THR A 127 -3.63 -14.92 -4.73
C THR A 127 -4.94 -14.17 -4.49
N PRO A 128 -5.96 -14.33 -5.36
CA PRO A 128 -7.30 -13.79 -5.11
C PRO A 128 -7.87 -14.20 -3.75
N GLU A 129 -7.69 -15.45 -3.36
CA GLU A 129 -8.18 -15.99 -2.09
C GLU A 129 -7.52 -15.30 -0.89
N LEU A 130 -6.21 -15.07 -0.97
CA LEU A 130 -5.46 -14.38 0.08
C LEU A 130 -5.93 -12.93 0.24
N ILE A 131 -6.18 -12.23 -0.86
CA ILE A 131 -6.70 -10.85 -0.85
C ILE A 131 -8.10 -10.83 -0.22
N LEU A 132 -9.02 -11.65 -0.70
CA LEU A 132 -10.41 -11.69 -0.21
C LEU A 132 -10.50 -12.01 1.28
N LYS A 133 -9.70 -12.96 1.76
CA LYS A 133 -9.69 -13.38 3.15
C LYS A 133 -9.20 -12.28 4.10
N ASN A 134 -8.21 -11.53 3.69
CA ASN A 134 -7.49 -10.62 4.58
C ASN A 134 -7.83 -9.15 4.36
N TRP A 135 -8.40 -8.81 3.21
CA TRP A 135 -8.71 -7.45 2.82
C TRP A 135 -10.06 -7.39 2.07
N PRO A 136 -11.17 -7.59 2.76
CA PRO A 136 -12.47 -7.92 2.15
C PRO A 136 -13.16 -6.71 1.52
N ARG A 137 -12.71 -6.33 0.34
CA ARG A 137 -13.44 -5.45 -0.58
C ARG A 137 -13.47 -6.15 -1.92
N GLU A 138 -14.64 -6.50 -2.41
CA GLU A 138 -14.85 -7.35 -3.58
C GLU A 138 -14.07 -6.93 -4.83
N HIS A 139 -14.01 -5.61 -5.12
CA HIS A 139 -13.29 -5.08 -6.28
C HIS A 139 -11.76 -5.06 -6.11
N ARG A 140 -11.23 -5.28 -4.91
CA ARG A 140 -9.77 -5.22 -4.68
C ARG A 140 -9.01 -6.36 -5.32
N VAL A 141 -9.60 -7.52 -5.47
CA VAL A 141 -8.94 -8.68 -6.06
C VAL A 141 -8.49 -8.35 -7.49
N GLU A 142 -9.45 -7.98 -8.32
CA GLU A 142 -9.19 -7.71 -9.74
C GLU A 142 -8.22 -6.55 -9.93
N PHE A 143 -8.51 -5.40 -9.32
CA PHE A 143 -7.67 -4.21 -9.48
C PHE A 143 -6.26 -4.38 -8.89
N THR A 144 -6.10 -5.07 -7.76
CA THR A 144 -4.77 -5.33 -7.19
C THR A 144 -3.92 -6.18 -8.13
N MET A 145 -4.48 -7.25 -8.68
CA MET A 145 -3.77 -8.12 -9.61
C MET A 145 -3.42 -7.40 -10.93
N GLN A 146 -4.36 -6.62 -11.47
CA GLN A 146 -4.11 -5.80 -12.66
C GLN A 146 -3.05 -4.72 -12.40
N GLY A 147 -3.13 -4.03 -11.28
CA GLY A 147 -2.18 -2.98 -10.90
C GLY A 147 -0.77 -3.51 -10.71
N LEU A 148 -0.62 -4.71 -10.14
CA LEU A 148 0.67 -5.38 -10.06
C LEU A 148 1.26 -5.63 -11.45
N ALA A 149 0.46 -6.16 -12.38
CA ALA A 149 0.90 -6.38 -13.76
C ALA A 149 1.31 -5.06 -14.46
N MET A 150 0.54 -4.00 -14.28
CA MET A 150 0.84 -2.67 -14.83
C MET A 150 2.14 -2.09 -14.26
N ALA A 151 2.35 -2.19 -12.95
CA ALA A 151 3.57 -1.72 -12.29
C ALA A 151 4.81 -2.50 -12.76
N MET A 152 4.69 -3.81 -12.93
CA MET A 152 5.76 -4.65 -13.48
C MET A 152 6.10 -4.27 -14.92
N GLU A 153 5.09 -4.01 -15.76
CA GLU A 153 5.30 -3.60 -17.14
C GLU A 153 5.99 -2.24 -17.23
N ALA A 154 5.62 -1.29 -16.38
CA ALA A 154 6.28 0.02 -16.32
C ALA A 154 7.78 -0.09 -15.97
N ARG A 155 8.17 -1.10 -15.18
CA ARG A 155 9.58 -1.36 -14.87
C ARG A 155 10.37 -1.90 -16.05
N LYS A 156 9.78 -2.70 -16.93
CA LYS A 156 10.45 -3.26 -18.09
C LYS A 156 10.95 -2.21 -19.08
N GLY A 157 10.33 -1.05 -19.14
CA GLY A 157 10.72 0.07 -19.98
C GLY A 157 11.94 0.86 -19.47
N ARG A 158 12.61 0.37 -18.44
CA ARG A 158 13.70 1.10 -17.77
C ARG A 158 15.06 0.42 -17.87
#